data_f41e093218102f41e5a668834a2edc7a
#
_entry.id   f41e093218102f41e5a668834a2edc7a
#
_cell.length_a   1.000
_cell.length_b   1.000
_cell.length_c   1.000
_cell.angle_alpha   90.00
_cell.angle_beta   90.00
_cell.angle_gamma   90.00
#
_symmetry.space_group_name_H-M   'P 1'
#
loop_
_entity.id
_entity.type
_entity.pdbx_description
1 polymer ?
#
loop_
_entity_poly.entity_id
_entity_poly.type
_entity_poly.pdbx_seq_one_letter_code
_entity_poly.pdbx_strand_id
1 'polypeptide(L)'
;TTIILLPGSASASPVLEFLPLAEALSKHYRVITIEPFGYGLSDTTNTSRDMDTVVNELHQCVSTLGYDRYYLMAHSLSGLYSLYWANTYPEEVLGFIGIDCSVPGQNEENPYPISITAINKISAYLQKTQNVLGISRALSIGDPKRIIFADFSYDYSEEQLKVYRILALDRSYNTTVLNEQDCFDAHLETVAEMKFPENLPVLQFVASSNCEVMAAWEQLHIDVIAESEFSKVIRVEGGHYLHFAKKTEI
;
A
#
# COMPACT_ATOMS: atom_id res chain seq x y z
N THR A 1 20.71 -5.08 -6.42
CA THR A 1 19.57 -4.17 -6.57
C THR A 1 18.65 -4.31 -5.38
N THR A 2 18.14 -3.18 -4.85
CA THR A 2 17.26 -3.12 -3.68
C THR A 2 15.85 -2.75 -4.12
N ILE A 3 14.84 -3.40 -3.54
CA ILE A 3 13.41 -3.09 -3.68
C ILE A 3 12.89 -2.68 -2.31
N ILE A 4 12.23 -1.53 -2.26
CA ILE A 4 11.52 -1.03 -1.08
C ILE A 4 10.05 -1.35 -1.26
N LEU A 5 9.49 -2.19 -0.37
CA LEU A 5 8.06 -2.53 -0.33
C LEU A 5 7.32 -1.56 0.58
N LEU A 6 6.29 -0.93 0.02
CA LEU A 6 5.43 0.03 0.73
C LEU A 6 4.00 -0.50 0.82
N PRO A 7 3.41 -0.58 2.02
CA PRO A 7 2.10 -1.19 2.25
C PRO A 7 0.94 -0.32 1.77
N GLY A 8 -0.19 -0.97 1.54
CA GLY A 8 -1.48 -0.29 1.44
C GLY A 8 -1.94 0.28 2.78
N SER A 9 -2.97 1.13 2.74
CA SER A 9 -3.55 1.73 3.94
C SER A 9 -4.06 0.66 4.92
N ALA A 10 -3.85 0.91 6.20
CA ALA A 10 -4.32 0.09 7.32
C ALA A 10 -3.78 -1.35 7.36
N SER A 11 -2.70 -1.67 6.66
CA SER A 11 -2.00 -2.94 6.83
C SER A 11 -1.58 -3.12 8.29
N ALA A 12 -2.08 -4.17 8.93
CA ALA A 12 -1.79 -4.42 10.34
C ALA A 12 -0.34 -4.87 10.57
N SER A 13 0.26 -5.53 9.59
CA SER A 13 1.65 -5.93 9.58
C SER A 13 2.16 -6.02 8.15
N PRO A 14 2.72 -4.95 7.61
CA PRO A 14 3.33 -4.94 6.28
C PRO A 14 4.33 -6.08 6.05
N VAL A 15 5.15 -6.38 7.06
CA VAL A 15 6.13 -7.47 6.97
C VAL A 15 5.47 -8.82 6.77
N LEU A 16 4.39 -9.13 7.51
CA LEU A 16 3.70 -10.41 7.38
C LEU A 16 2.79 -10.45 6.14
N GLU A 17 2.21 -9.32 5.76
CA GLU A 17 1.41 -9.18 4.55
C GLU A 17 2.23 -9.46 3.29
N PHE A 18 3.40 -8.83 3.18
CA PHE A 18 4.30 -9.00 2.04
C PHE A 18 5.22 -10.20 2.13
N LEU A 19 5.24 -10.95 3.25
CA LEU A 19 6.19 -12.05 3.45
C LEU A 19 6.27 -13.01 2.26
N PRO A 20 5.15 -13.51 1.69
CA PRO A 20 5.20 -14.42 0.54
C PRO A 20 5.83 -13.81 -0.70
N LEU A 21 5.55 -12.53 -0.98
CA LEU A 21 6.12 -11.79 -2.10
C LEU A 21 7.60 -11.47 -1.84
N ALA A 22 7.92 -11.01 -0.63
CA ALA A 22 9.30 -10.68 -0.24
C ALA A 22 10.22 -11.90 -0.33
N GLU A 23 9.76 -13.08 0.09
CA GLU A 23 10.52 -14.33 -0.07
C GLU A 23 10.73 -14.70 -1.54
N ALA A 24 9.73 -14.53 -2.39
CA ALA A 24 9.86 -14.79 -3.82
C ALA A 24 10.89 -13.86 -4.46
N LEU A 25 10.81 -12.55 -4.18
CA LEU A 25 11.72 -11.53 -4.70
C LEU A 25 13.13 -11.65 -4.13
N SER A 26 13.28 -12.08 -2.88
CA SER A 26 14.59 -12.17 -2.19
C SER A 26 15.56 -13.15 -2.82
N LYS A 27 15.08 -14.02 -3.70
CA LYS A 27 15.93 -14.92 -4.50
C LYS A 27 16.85 -14.17 -5.48
N HIS A 28 16.47 -12.94 -5.86
CA HIS A 28 17.16 -12.15 -6.89
C HIS A 28 17.49 -10.73 -6.44
N TYR A 29 16.76 -10.21 -5.46
CA TYR A 29 16.84 -8.82 -5.01
C TYR A 29 17.03 -8.75 -3.49
N ARG A 30 17.59 -7.66 -3.02
CA ARG A 30 17.45 -7.28 -1.62
C ARG A 30 16.09 -6.62 -1.46
N VAL A 31 15.28 -7.13 -0.54
CA VAL A 31 13.94 -6.64 -0.27
C VAL A 31 13.88 -6.03 1.11
N ILE A 32 13.33 -4.83 1.19
CA ILE A 32 13.10 -4.10 2.45
C ILE A 32 11.63 -3.76 2.51
N THR A 33 10.93 -4.31 3.49
CA THR A 33 9.54 -3.92 3.78
C THR A 33 9.54 -2.87 4.86
N ILE A 34 8.94 -1.72 4.59
CA ILE A 34 8.81 -0.64 5.58
C ILE A 34 7.49 -0.79 6.33
N GLU A 35 7.54 -0.64 7.63
CA GLU A 35 6.38 -0.45 8.50
C GLU A 35 6.31 1.03 8.88
N PRO A 36 5.48 1.86 8.23
CA PRO A 36 5.32 3.27 8.56
C PRO A 36 4.86 3.47 10.00
N PHE A 37 4.94 4.68 10.54
CA PHE A 37 4.34 4.97 11.85
C PHE A 37 2.87 4.54 11.90
N GLY A 38 2.51 3.84 12.96
CA GLY A 38 1.18 3.26 13.15
C GLY A 38 0.99 1.86 12.58
N TYR A 39 1.94 1.34 11.80
CA TYR A 39 1.88 0.03 11.17
C TYR A 39 2.80 -0.97 11.88
N GLY A 40 2.40 -2.23 11.89
CA GLY A 40 3.23 -3.31 12.39
C GLY A 40 3.80 -3.07 13.78
N LEU A 41 5.11 -3.15 13.91
CA LEU A 41 5.84 -2.92 15.15
C LEU A 41 6.28 -1.46 15.34
N SER A 42 6.07 -0.59 14.35
CA SER A 42 6.40 0.83 14.46
C SER A 42 5.52 1.56 15.46
N ASP A 43 6.06 2.60 16.09
CA ASP A 43 5.32 3.43 17.03
C ASP A 43 4.17 4.18 16.36
N THR A 44 3.20 4.61 17.15
CA THR A 44 2.19 5.59 16.73
C THR A 44 2.75 7.01 16.83
N THR A 45 2.21 7.92 16.04
CA THR A 45 2.57 9.34 16.08
C THR A 45 1.33 10.24 16.08
N ASN A 46 1.47 11.43 16.63
CA ASN A 46 0.50 12.51 16.52
C ASN A 46 0.89 13.56 15.46
N THR A 47 2.01 13.34 14.76
CA THR A 47 2.43 14.19 13.64
C THR A 47 1.40 14.06 12.51
N SER A 48 1.14 15.15 11.81
CA SER A 48 0.27 15.15 10.63
C SER A 48 0.70 14.06 9.65
N ARG A 49 -0.26 13.41 9.02
CA ARG A 49 -0.01 12.39 8.00
C ARG A 49 -0.21 12.96 6.59
N ASP A 50 0.16 14.25 6.40
CA ASP A 50 0.23 14.84 5.07
C ASP A 50 1.32 14.19 4.21
N MET A 51 1.25 14.44 2.89
CA MET A 51 2.13 13.81 1.89
C MET A 51 3.61 14.02 2.20
N ASP A 52 4.00 15.28 2.47
CA ASP A 52 5.39 15.63 2.76
C ASP A 52 5.92 14.89 3.98
N THR A 53 5.14 14.89 5.06
CA THR A 53 5.54 14.25 6.32
C THR A 53 5.74 12.75 6.11
N VAL A 54 4.77 12.06 5.49
CA VAL A 54 4.85 10.60 5.30
C VAL A 54 6.02 10.24 4.39
N VAL A 55 6.16 10.91 3.25
CA VAL A 55 7.23 10.59 2.28
C VAL A 55 8.60 10.91 2.86
N ASN A 56 8.76 12.01 3.58
CA ASN A 56 10.03 12.34 4.22
C ASN A 56 10.42 11.31 5.30
N GLU A 57 9.48 10.82 6.11
CA GLU A 57 9.72 9.77 7.11
C GLU A 57 10.17 8.46 6.45
N LEU A 58 9.49 8.04 5.38
CA LEU A 58 9.83 6.83 4.63
C LEU A 58 11.21 6.96 3.97
N HIS A 59 11.48 8.10 3.32
CA HIS A 59 12.77 8.40 2.72
C HIS A 59 13.90 8.41 3.76
N GLN A 60 13.69 9.06 4.90
CA GLN A 60 14.67 9.10 5.98
C GLN A 60 14.99 7.69 6.52
N CYS A 61 13.97 6.82 6.61
CA CYS A 61 14.17 5.42 6.99
C CYS A 61 15.13 4.72 6.02
N VAL A 62 14.90 4.82 4.70
CA VAL A 62 15.74 4.20 3.66
C VAL A 62 17.15 4.78 3.67
N SER A 63 17.28 6.10 3.75
CA SER A 63 18.57 6.80 3.80
C SER A 63 19.38 6.39 5.03
N THR A 64 18.73 6.24 6.20
CA THR A 64 19.40 5.80 7.44
C THR A 64 19.93 4.37 7.32
N LEU A 65 19.29 3.52 6.52
CA LEU A 65 19.77 2.19 6.21
C LEU A 65 20.93 2.18 5.20
N GLY A 66 21.31 3.34 4.64
CA GLY A 66 22.43 3.50 3.74
C GLY A 66 22.16 3.05 2.31
N TYR A 67 20.91 3.16 1.84
CA TYR A 67 20.56 2.88 0.46
C TYR A 67 20.34 4.16 -0.32
N ASP A 68 21.18 4.39 -1.31
CA ASP A 68 21.18 5.60 -2.12
C ASP A 68 20.36 5.44 -3.43
N ARG A 69 20.15 4.20 -3.89
CA ARG A 69 19.40 3.92 -5.14
C ARG A 69 18.63 2.61 -5.03
N TYR A 70 17.33 2.67 -5.35
CA TYR A 70 16.40 1.55 -5.15
C TYR A 70 15.20 1.62 -6.09
N TYR A 71 14.50 0.50 -6.23
CA TYR A 71 13.16 0.46 -6.80
C TYR A 71 12.13 0.65 -5.70
N LEU A 72 11.08 1.42 -5.98
CA LEU A 72 9.88 1.45 -5.14
C LEU A 72 8.90 0.41 -5.66
N MET A 73 8.34 -0.40 -4.75
CA MET A 73 7.25 -1.32 -5.05
C MET A 73 6.14 -1.08 -4.02
N ALA A 74 4.97 -0.69 -4.49
CA ALA A 74 3.92 -0.20 -3.62
C ALA A 74 2.56 -0.85 -3.89
N HIS A 75 1.77 -1.00 -2.84
CA HIS A 75 0.37 -1.42 -2.91
C HIS A 75 -0.56 -0.26 -2.54
N SER A 76 -1.69 -0.14 -3.28
CA SER A 76 -2.80 0.73 -2.90
C SER A 76 -2.38 2.18 -2.64
N LEU A 77 -2.69 2.77 -1.47
CA LEU A 77 -2.38 4.14 -1.07
C LEU A 77 -0.92 4.54 -1.33
N SER A 78 0.03 3.64 -1.09
CA SER A 78 1.45 3.93 -1.26
C SER A 78 1.87 4.18 -2.72
N GLY A 79 0.97 3.98 -3.68
CA GLY A 79 1.15 4.46 -5.05
C GLY A 79 1.26 5.99 -5.12
N LEU A 80 0.43 6.72 -4.35
CA LEU A 80 0.48 8.18 -4.26
C LEU A 80 1.79 8.64 -3.61
N TYR A 81 2.22 7.97 -2.53
CA TYR A 81 3.51 8.25 -1.89
C TYR A 81 4.68 8.00 -2.83
N SER A 82 4.63 6.91 -3.61
CA SER A 82 5.67 6.57 -4.57
C SER A 82 5.76 7.57 -5.73
N LEU A 83 4.61 8.05 -6.21
CA LEU A 83 4.54 9.08 -7.25
C LEU A 83 5.17 10.39 -6.75
N TYR A 84 4.81 10.83 -5.54
CA TYR A 84 5.38 12.01 -4.91
C TYR A 84 6.88 11.83 -4.63
N TRP A 85 7.28 10.67 -4.08
CA TRP A 85 8.67 10.33 -3.77
C TRP A 85 9.56 10.36 -5.01
N ALA A 86 9.12 9.72 -6.12
CA ALA A 86 9.87 9.69 -7.36
C ALA A 86 10.09 11.09 -7.97
N ASN A 87 9.16 12.02 -7.77
CA ASN A 87 9.31 13.40 -8.19
C ASN A 87 10.18 14.24 -7.25
N THR A 88 10.19 13.91 -5.95
CA THR A 88 10.98 14.63 -4.94
C THR A 88 12.45 14.19 -4.94
N TYR A 89 12.71 12.89 -5.15
CA TYR A 89 14.05 12.29 -5.13
C TYR A 89 14.35 11.47 -6.40
N PRO A 90 14.29 12.09 -7.59
CA PRO A 90 14.36 11.37 -8.89
C PRO A 90 15.66 10.63 -9.11
N GLU A 91 16.78 11.09 -8.52
CA GLU A 91 18.10 10.47 -8.69
C GLU A 91 18.26 9.15 -7.87
N GLU A 92 17.40 8.93 -6.89
CA GLU A 92 17.44 7.77 -6.00
C GLU A 92 16.55 6.63 -6.48
N VAL A 93 15.43 6.96 -7.17
CA VAL A 93 14.44 5.98 -7.61
C VAL A 93 14.83 5.42 -8.98
N LEU A 94 15.13 4.12 -9.01
CA LEU A 94 15.54 3.41 -10.24
C LEU A 94 14.36 2.98 -11.11
N GLY A 95 13.17 2.91 -10.55
CA GLY A 95 11.92 2.53 -11.18
C GLY A 95 10.83 2.31 -10.15
N PHE A 96 9.60 2.21 -10.63
CA PHE A 96 8.41 1.99 -9.81
C PHE A 96 7.66 0.73 -10.26
N ILE A 97 7.20 -0.05 -9.27
CA ILE A 97 6.33 -1.21 -9.48
C ILE A 97 5.06 -0.99 -8.65
N GLY A 98 3.93 -0.80 -9.31
CA GLY A 98 2.64 -0.60 -8.67
C GLY A 98 1.83 -1.89 -8.61
N ILE A 99 1.24 -2.18 -7.44
CA ILE A 99 0.32 -3.29 -7.22
C ILE A 99 -1.05 -2.68 -6.89
N ASP A 100 -1.88 -2.54 -7.90
CA ASP A 100 -3.23 -1.98 -7.83
C ASP A 100 -3.30 -0.70 -6.99
N CYS A 101 -2.46 0.26 -7.35
CA CYS A 101 -2.20 1.47 -6.59
C CYS A 101 -3.34 2.49 -6.69
N SER A 102 -3.44 3.34 -5.68
CA SER A 102 -4.17 4.60 -5.82
C SER A 102 -3.44 5.53 -6.77
N VAL A 103 -4.19 6.23 -7.60
CA VAL A 103 -3.70 7.15 -8.63
C VAL A 103 -4.48 8.46 -8.63
N PRO A 104 -3.90 9.57 -9.12
CA PRO A 104 -4.63 10.82 -9.36
C PRO A 104 -5.89 10.59 -10.20
N GLY A 105 -6.92 11.40 -10.00
CA GLY A 105 -8.16 11.33 -10.77
C GLY A 105 -9.15 10.23 -10.34
N GLN A 106 -8.76 9.33 -9.43
CA GLN A 106 -9.63 8.21 -9.07
C GLN A 106 -10.94 8.60 -8.38
N ASN A 107 -10.99 9.76 -7.70
CA ASN A 107 -12.21 10.22 -7.04
C ASN A 107 -13.20 10.83 -8.02
N GLU A 108 -12.72 11.46 -9.08
CA GLU A 108 -13.52 12.07 -10.16
C GLU A 108 -14.22 11.00 -11.01
N GLU A 109 -13.56 9.86 -11.20
CA GLU A 109 -14.06 8.73 -11.98
C GLU A 109 -14.86 7.71 -11.14
N ASN A 110 -15.09 8.02 -9.87
CA ASN A 110 -15.82 7.13 -8.96
C ASN A 110 -17.28 6.95 -9.42
N PRO A 111 -17.76 5.71 -9.70
CA PRO A 111 -19.11 5.47 -10.18
C PRO A 111 -20.19 5.58 -9.09
N TYR A 112 -19.80 5.68 -7.83
CA TYR A 112 -20.74 5.70 -6.71
C TYR A 112 -21.13 7.11 -6.29
N PRO A 113 -22.39 7.31 -5.82
CA PRO A 113 -22.87 8.62 -5.34
C PRO A 113 -22.20 9.10 -4.04
N ILE A 114 -21.49 8.20 -3.35
CA ILE A 114 -20.71 8.50 -2.14
C ILE A 114 -19.24 8.28 -2.48
N SER A 115 -18.37 9.21 -2.11
CA SER A 115 -16.95 9.08 -2.40
C SER A 115 -16.38 7.81 -1.76
N ILE A 116 -15.46 7.16 -2.45
CA ILE A 116 -14.72 5.99 -1.94
C ILE A 116 -14.05 6.35 -0.61
N THR A 117 -13.52 7.56 -0.51
CA THR A 117 -12.92 8.10 0.73
C THR A 117 -13.91 8.09 1.89
N ALA A 118 -15.16 8.55 1.68
CA ALA A 118 -16.16 8.55 2.74
C ALA A 118 -16.53 7.13 3.19
N ILE A 119 -16.66 6.19 2.25
CA ILE A 119 -16.93 4.78 2.56
C ILE A 119 -15.77 4.19 3.38
N ASN A 120 -14.53 4.43 2.96
CA ASN A 120 -13.33 3.95 3.66
C ASN A 120 -13.22 4.54 5.07
N LYS A 121 -13.48 5.84 5.24
CA LYS A 121 -13.50 6.49 6.57
C LYS A 121 -14.55 5.86 7.48
N ILE A 122 -15.79 5.70 7.02
CA ILE A 122 -16.85 5.06 7.81
C ILE A 122 -16.45 3.64 8.21
N SER A 123 -15.93 2.86 7.27
CA SER A 123 -15.48 1.48 7.51
C SER A 123 -14.36 1.44 8.54
N ALA A 124 -13.39 2.35 8.46
CA ALA A 124 -12.27 2.46 9.38
C ALA A 124 -12.73 2.76 10.82
N TYR A 125 -13.63 3.73 11.00
CA TYR A 125 -14.18 4.05 12.32
C TYR A 125 -15.06 2.94 12.90
N LEU A 126 -15.81 2.23 12.06
CA LEU A 126 -16.56 1.03 12.47
C LEU A 126 -15.61 -0.07 12.94
N GLN A 127 -14.54 -0.34 12.19
CA GLN A 127 -13.55 -1.34 12.57
C GLN A 127 -12.81 -0.97 13.86
N LYS A 128 -12.42 0.30 14.02
CA LYS A 128 -11.88 0.79 15.29
C LYS A 128 -12.84 0.53 16.46
N THR A 129 -14.13 0.84 16.27
CA THR A 129 -15.15 0.61 17.28
C THR A 129 -15.26 -0.86 17.63
N GLN A 130 -15.26 -1.76 16.64
CA GLN A 130 -15.28 -3.21 16.85
C GLN A 130 -14.04 -3.69 17.64
N ASN A 131 -12.87 -3.13 17.36
CA ASN A 131 -11.64 -3.46 18.08
C ASN A 131 -11.72 -3.00 19.54
N VAL A 132 -12.16 -1.76 19.79
CA VAL A 132 -12.32 -1.21 21.15
C VAL A 132 -13.34 -1.99 21.97
N LEU A 133 -14.47 -2.40 21.38
CA LEU A 133 -15.50 -3.20 22.03
C LEU A 133 -15.11 -4.68 22.21
N GLY A 134 -13.94 -5.10 21.69
CA GLY A 134 -13.47 -6.48 21.76
C GLY A 134 -14.18 -7.45 20.81
N ILE A 135 -14.99 -6.96 19.88
CA ILE A 135 -15.71 -7.80 18.90
C ILE A 135 -14.70 -8.54 18.01
N SER A 136 -13.72 -7.83 17.46
CA SER A 136 -12.65 -8.44 16.62
C SER A 136 -11.88 -9.50 17.41
N ARG A 137 -11.64 -9.25 18.71
CA ARG A 137 -10.99 -10.22 19.60
C ARG A 137 -11.83 -11.49 19.75
N ALA A 138 -13.13 -11.32 19.97
CA ALA A 138 -14.06 -12.45 20.08
C ALA A 138 -14.16 -13.26 18.79
N LEU A 139 -14.24 -12.59 17.63
CA LEU A 139 -14.29 -13.22 16.31
C LEU A 139 -13.03 -14.03 15.98
N SER A 140 -11.87 -13.61 16.49
CA SER A 140 -10.58 -14.26 16.26
C SER A 140 -10.30 -15.43 17.23
N ILE A 141 -11.19 -15.71 18.19
CA ILE A 141 -11.07 -16.89 19.07
C ILE A 141 -11.22 -18.16 18.23
N GLY A 142 -10.21 -19.02 18.28
CA GLY A 142 -10.18 -20.29 17.55
C GLY A 142 -9.69 -20.20 16.09
N ASP A 143 -9.83 -19.06 15.44
CA ASP A 143 -9.31 -18.86 14.07
C ASP A 143 -8.83 -17.41 13.86
N PRO A 144 -7.52 -17.15 13.93
CA PRO A 144 -6.94 -15.83 13.71
C PRO A 144 -7.18 -15.28 12.29
N LYS A 145 -7.39 -16.15 11.31
CA LYS A 145 -7.61 -15.78 9.89
C LYS A 145 -8.84 -14.91 9.67
N ARG A 146 -9.78 -14.90 10.63
CA ARG A 146 -11.02 -14.09 10.54
C ARG A 146 -10.80 -12.58 10.62
N ILE A 147 -9.64 -12.13 11.09
CA ILE A 147 -9.37 -10.70 11.31
C ILE A 147 -8.05 -10.23 10.68
N ILE A 148 -7.34 -11.12 9.98
CA ILE A 148 -6.10 -10.77 9.29
C ILE A 148 -6.31 -10.83 7.78
N PHE A 149 -5.58 -9.97 7.06
CA PHE A 149 -5.51 -9.99 5.60
C PHE A 149 -4.16 -10.57 5.20
N ALA A 150 -4.16 -11.76 4.59
CA ALA A 150 -2.95 -12.48 4.26
C ALA A 150 -3.16 -13.43 3.07
N ASP A 151 -2.08 -13.82 2.42
CA ASP A 151 -2.08 -14.93 1.47
C ASP A 151 -2.23 -16.25 2.22
N PHE A 152 -3.46 -16.75 2.36
CA PHE A 152 -3.71 -18.01 3.05
C PHE A 152 -3.29 -19.26 2.27
N SER A 153 -2.75 -19.13 1.07
CA SER A 153 -2.06 -20.20 0.36
C SER A 153 -0.61 -20.35 0.82
N TYR A 154 -0.06 -19.35 1.52
CA TYR A 154 1.26 -19.39 2.12
C TYR A 154 1.23 -20.09 3.48
N ASP A 155 2.26 -20.85 3.80
CA ASP A 155 2.36 -21.65 5.03
C ASP A 155 2.96 -20.80 6.18
N TYR A 156 2.15 -19.88 6.69
CA TYR A 156 2.55 -19.12 7.89
C TYR A 156 2.69 -20.05 9.09
N SER A 157 3.76 -19.90 9.85
CA SER A 157 3.90 -20.58 11.14
C SER A 157 2.82 -20.13 12.14
N GLU A 158 2.53 -20.98 13.13
CA GLU A 158 1.60 -20.65 14.21
C GLU A 158 2.00 -19.36 14.94
N GLU A 159 3.32 -19.14 15.12
CA GLU A 159 3.83 -17.94 15.77
C GLU A 159 3.60 -16.69 14.92
N GLN A 160 3.84 -16.76 13.60
CA GLN A 160 3.54 -15.67 12.67
C GLN A 160 2.05 -15.31 12.69
N LEU A 161 1.16 -16.30 12.62
CA LEU A 161 -0.29 -16.07 12.71
C LEU A 161 -0.71 -15.46 14.06
N LYS A 162 -0.08 -15.89 15.15
CA LYS A 162 -0.31 -15.32 16.48
C LYS A 162 0.12 -13.85 16.56
N VAL A 163 1.31 -13.54 16.07
CA VAL A 163 1.82 -12.15 16.00
C VAL A 163 0.92 -11.30 15.12
N TYR A 164 0.58 -11.78 13.92
CA TYR A 164 -0.27 -11.06 12.98
C TYR A 164 -1.65 -10.75 13.60
N ARG A 165 -2.24 -11.74 14.30
CA ARG A 165 -3.49 -11.52 15.03
C ARG A 165 -3.37 -10.43 16.10
N ILE A 166 -2.28 -10.41 16.87
CA ILE A 166 -2.04 -9.38 17.90
C ILE A 166 -1.96 -8.01 17.24
N LEU A 167 -1.18 -7.89 16.16
CA LEU A 167 -1.03 -6.64 15.42
C LEU A 167 -2.35 -6.20 14.78
N ALA A 168 -3.13 -7.11 14.21
CA ALA A 168 -4.45 -6.80 13.67
C ALA A 168 -5.43 -6.25 14.71
N LEU A 169 -5.35 -6.72 15.96
CA LEU A 169 -6.18 -6.23 17.07
C LEU A 169 -5.70 -4.88 17.62
N ASP A 170 -4.40 -4.62 17.59
CA ASP A 170 -3.78 -3.46 18.23
C ASP A 170 -3.49 -2.33 17.24
N ARG A 171 -3.05 -2.65 16.03
CA ARG A 171 -2.53 -1.69 15.05
C ARG A 171 -3.56 -1.26 14.02
N SER A 172 -4.48 -2.13 13.63
CA SER A 172 -5.51 -1.75 12.66
C SER A 172 -6.33 -0.58 13.16
N TYR A 173 -6.36 0.49 12.36
CA TYR A 173 -7.16 1.69 12.62
C TYR A 173 -6.85 2.39 13.95
N ASN A 174 -5.58 2.38 14.37
CA ASN A 174 -5.12 3.26 15.44
C ASN A 174 -5.19 4.74 15.01
N THR A 175 -4.89 5.67 15.92
CA THR A 175 -5.03 7.11 15.65
C THR A 175 -4.16 7.62 14.52
N THR A 176 -2.96 7.06 14.33
CA THR A 176 -2.04 7.41 13.24
C THR A 176 -2.61 7.00 11.89
N VAL A 177 -3.09 5.74 11.78
CA VAL A 177 -3.71 5.20 10.55
C VAL A 177 -5.00 5.95 10.20
N LEU A 178 -5.81 6.31 11.19
CA LEU A 178 -7.02 7.11 10.94
C LEU A 178 -6.68 8.52 10.46
N ASN A 179 -5.66 9.16 11.03
CA ASN A 179 -5.18 10.47 10.57
C ASN A 179 -4.69 10.39 9.11
N GLU A 180 -3.95 9.33 8.74
CA GLU A 180 -3.53 9.09 7.36
C GLU A 180 -4.73 8.94 6.41
N GLN A 181 -5.77 8.19 6.81
CA GLN A 181 -6.98 8.07 6.01
C GLN A 181 -7.78 9.38 5.93
N ASP A 182 -7.75 10.21 6.98
CA ASP A 182 -8.36 11.53 6.94
C ASP A 182 -7.66 12.49 5.97
N CYS A 183 -6.35 12.28 5.72
CA CYS A 183 -5.56 13.03 4.75
C CYS A 183 -5.68 12.52 3.30
N PHE A 184 -6.41 11.44 3.02
CA PHE A 184 -6.42 10.77 1.72
C PHE A 184 -6.83 11.71 0.56
N ASP A 185 -7.86 12.53 0.73
CA ASP A 185 -8.28 13.49 -0.31
C ASP A 185 -7.20 14.53 -0.56
N ALA A 186 -6.54 15.03 0.50
CA ALA A 186 -5.42 15.95 0.38
C ALA A 186 -4.19 15.30 -0.30
N HIS A 187 -3.99 13.99 -0.11
CA HIS A 187 -2.96 13.25 -0.85
C HIS A 187 -3.25 13.24 -2.35
N LEU A 188 -4.50 12.96 -2.75
CA LEU A 188 -4.90 13.00 -4.16
C LEU A 188 -4.75 14.40 -4.75
N GLU A 189 -5.16 15.46 -4.03
CA GLU A 189 -4.99 16.85 -4.45
C GLU A 189 -3.51 17.21 -4.65
N THR A 190 -2.63 16.76 -3.74
CA THR A 190 -1.18 17.04 -3.82
C THR A 190 -0.55 16.49 -5.09
N VAL A 191 -1.00 15.34 -5.57
CA VAL A 191 -0.43 14.67 -6.74
C VAL A 191 -1.29 14.80 -8.00
N ALA A 192 -2.37 15.58 -7.98
CA ALA A 192 -3.39 15.64 -9.04
C ALA A 192 -2.82 15.83 -10.45
N GLU A 193 -1.81 16.69 -10.60
CA GLU A 193 -1.17 17.01 -11.88
C GLU A 193 0.17 16.29 -12.07
N MET A 194 0.55 15.39 -11.15
CA MET A 194 1.85 14.71 -11.22
C MET A 194 1.80 13.50 -12.12
N LYS A 195 2.92 13.30 -12.83
CA LYS A 195 3.26 12.05 -13.52
C LYS A 195 4.58 11.54 -12.97
N PHE A 196 4.84 10.26 -13.15
CA PHE A 196 6.19 9.75 -12.88
C PHE A 196 7.20 10.44 -13.77
N PRO A 197 8.45 10.67 -13.27
CA PRO A 197 9.50 11.33 -14.05
C PRO A 197 9.72 10.69 -15.42
N GLU A 198 10.02 11.51 -16.43
CA GLU A 198 10.43 11.02 -17.74
C GLU A 198 11.64 10.08 -17.61
N ASN A 199 11.66 9.02 -18.38
CA ASN A 199 12.69 7.98 -18.38
C ASN A 199 12.72 7.09 -17.12
N LEU A 200 11.85 7.28 -16.12
CA LEU A 200 11.71 6.34 -15.03
C LEU A 200 10.93 5.10 -15.53
N PRO A 201 11.50 3.89 -15.44
CA PRO A 201 10.75 2.68 -15.72
C PRO A 201 9.59 2.50 -14.73
N VAL A 202 8.36 2.36 -15.25
CA VAL A 202 7.16 2.19 -14.44
C VAL A 202 6.41 0.94 -14.89
N LEU A 203 6.23 -0.01 -13.99
CA LEU A 203 5.42 -1.20 -14.21
C LEU A 203 4.25 -1.19 -13.22
N GLN A 204 3.02 -1.14 -13.72
CA GLN A 204 1.83 -1.16 -12.89
C GLN A 204 0.98 -2.38 -13.19
N PHE A 205 0.63 -3.12 -12.16
CA PHE A 205 -0.34 -4.21 -12.19
C PHE A 205 -1.67 -3.69 -11.66
N VAL A 206 -2.74 -3.81 -12.46
CA VAL A 206 -4.09 -3.38 -12.09
C VAL A 206 -5.02 -4.57 -11.97
N ALA A 207 -5.81 -4.61 -10.91
CA ALA A 207 -6.74 -5.69 -10.64
C ALA A 207 -7.95 -5.64 -11.59
N SER A 208 -8.29 -6.79 -12.20
CA SER A 208 -9.47 -6.88 -13.07
C SER A 208 -10.76 -6.46 -12.37
N SER A 209 -10.89 -6.81 -11.08
CA SER A 209 -12.07 -6.43 -10.28
C SER A 209 -12.24 -4.92 -10.14
N ASN A 210 -11.14 -4.17 -10.00
CA ASN A 210 -11.21 -2.71 -9.91
C ASN A 210 -11.52 -2.07 -11.27
N CYS A 211 -10.98 -2.64 -12.38
CA CYS A 211 -11.35 -2.23 -13.72
C CYS A 211 -12.84 -2.49 -14.05
N GLU A 212 -13.46 -3.51 -13.45
CA GLU A 212 -14.90 -3.79 -13.61
C GLU A 212 -15.77 -2.82 -12.82
N VAL A 213 -15.30 -2.37 -11.65
CA VAL A 213 -16.00 -1.38 -10.81
C VAL A 213 -15.84 0.03 -11.37
N MET A 214 -14.64 0.38 -11.79
CA MET A 214 -14.28 1.70 -12.34
C MET A 214 -13.69 1.51 -13.73
N ALA A 215 -14.47 1.79 -14.76
CA ALA A 215 -14.04 1.57 -16.16
C ALA A 215 -12.78 2.38 -16.52
N ALA A 216 -12.55 3.53 -15.90
CA ALA A 216 -11.37 4.37 -16.10
C ALA A 216 -10.11 3.87 -15.34
N TRP A 217 -10.22 2.84 -14.48
CA TRP A 217 -9.12 2.44 -13.58
C TRP A 217 -7.79 2.18 -14.30
N GLU A 218 -7.83 1.39 -15.36
CA GLU A 218 -6.64 1.09 -16.17
C GLU A 218 -6.10 2.36 -16.87
N GLN A 219 -6.98 3.21 -17.40
CA GLN A 219 -6.60 4.45 -18.08
C GLN A 219 -5.93 5.43 -17.11
N LEU A 220 -6.44 5.59 -15.90
CA LEU A 220 -5.82 6.44 -14.87
C LEU A 220 -4.39 6.01 -14.55
N HIS A 221 -4.11 4.69 -14.55
CA HIS A 221 -2.75 4.18 -14.36
C HIS A 221 -1.84 4.43 -15.57
N ILE A 222 -2.39 4.48 -16.77
CA ILE A 222 -1.65 4.87 -17.99
C ILE A 222 -1.34 6.37 -17.95
N ASP A 223 -2.29 7.19 -17.52
CA ASP A 223 -2.18 8.65 -17.58
C ASP A 223 -1.08 9.23 -16.65
N VAL A 224 -0.76 8.53 -15.57
CA VAL A 224 0.33 8.93 -14.66
C VAL A 224 1.73 8.51 -15.13
N ILE A 225 1.83 7.75 -16.21
CA ILE A 225 3.08 7.31 -16.78
C ILE A 225 3.50 8.30 -17.88
N ALA A 226 4.73 8.77 -17.85
CA ALA A 226 5.31 9.44 -19.01
C ALA A 226 5.54 8.43 -20.14
N GLU A 227 5.39 8.85 -21.40
CA GLU A 227 5.68 7.99 -22.56
C GLU A 227 7.09 7.41 -22.47
N SER A 228 7.20 6.10 -22.36
CA SER A 228 8.46 5.37 -22.21
C SER A 228 8.30 3.94 -22.72
N GLU A 229 9.26 3.48 -23.51
CA GLU A 229 9.33 2.07 -23.93
C GLU A 229 9.56 1.09 -22.77
N PHE A 230 10.01 1.59 -21.61
CA PHE A 230 10.29 0.82 -20.40
C PHE A 230 9.12 0.81 -19.41
N SER A 231 7.99 1.43 -19.78
CA SER A 231 6.83 1.53 -18.88
C SER A 231 5.64 0.75 -19.41
N LYS A 232 4.88 0.13 -18.50
CA LYS A 232 3.75 -0.73 -18.86
C LYS A 232 2.71 -0.78 -17.76
N VAL A 233 1.43 -0.80 -18.17
CA VAL A 233 0.30 -1.20 -17.30
C VAL A 233 -0.14 -2.60 -17.73
N ILE A 234 -0.33 -3.48 -16.76
CA ILE A 234 -0.75 -4.88 -16.98
C ILE A 234 -2.00 -5.16 -16.14
N ARG A 235 -3.10 -5.44 -16.82
CA ARG A 235 -4.30 -5.93 -16.15
C ARG A 235 -4.11 -7.39 -15.75
N VAL A 236 -4.32 -7.68 -14.46
CA VAL A 236 -4.19 -9.02 -13.88
C VAL A 236 -5.53 -9.47 -13.33
N GLU A 237 -5.89 -10.70 -13.61
CA GLU A 237 -7.12 -11.31 -13.11
C GLU A 237 -7.06 -11.49 -11.60
N GLY A 238 -7.92 -10.80 -10.86
CA GLY A 238 -7.94 -10.86 -9.40
C GLY A 238 -8.53 -9.63 -8.74
N GLY A 239 -8.51 -9.66 -7.41
CA GLY A 239 -8.94 -8.54 -6.55
C GLY A 239 -7.78 -7.64 -6.16
N HIS A 240 -8.08 -6.60 -5.39
CA HIS A 240 -7.15 -5.54 -4.96
C HIS A 240 -5.82 -6.04 -4.36
N TYR A 241 -5.80 -7.18 -3.68
CA TYR A 241 -4.59 -7.77 -3.10
C TYR A 241 -3.92 -8.75 -4.07
N LEU A 242 -3.49 -8.27 -5.25
CA LEU A 242 -2.85 -9.11 -6.29
C LEU A 242 -1.62 -9.86 -5.77
N HIS A 243 -0.86 -9.27 -4.86
CA HIS A 243 0.33 -9.88 -4.26
C HIS A 243 0.03 -11.13 -3.41
N PHE A 244 -1.23 -11.38 -3.03
CA PHE A 244 -1.62 -12.63 -2.38
C PHE A 244 -1.80 -13.77 -3.39
N ALA A 245 -2.59 -13.53 -4.44
CA ALA A 245 -3.00 -14.56 -5.35
C ALA A 245 -2.08 -14.70 -6.58
N LYS A 246 -1.34 -13.64 -6.94
CA LYS A 246 -0.65 -13.47 -8.21
C LYS A 246 0.85 -13.14 -8.07
N LYS A 247 1.46 -13.44 -6.92
CA LYS A 247 2.88 -13.18 -6.64
C LYS A 247 3.89 -13.74 -7.65
N THR A 248 3.47 -14.68 -8.50
CA THR A 248 4.28 -15.24 -9.59
C THR A 248 4.07 -14.53 -10.91
N GLU A 249 3.05 -13.69 -11.02
CA GLU A 249 2.72 -12.88 -12.20
C GLU A 249 3.20 -11.44 -12.04
N ILE A 250 3.44 -11.01 -10.79
CA ILE A 250 4.00 -9.73 -10.36
C ILE A 250 5.53 -9.88 -10.16
#